data_ee95ca9a4049948d139e738dd1b9e9cc
#
_entry.id   ee95ca9a4049948d139e738dd1b9e9cc
#
_cell.length_a   1.000
_cell.length_b   1.000
_cell.length_c   1.000
_cell.angle_alpha   90.00
_cell.angle_beta   90.00
_cell.angle_gamma   90.00
#
_symmetry.space_group_name_H-M   'P 1'
#
loop_
_entity.id
_entity.type
_entity.pdbx_description
1 polymer ?
#
loop_
_entity_poly.entity_id
_entity_poly.type
_entity_poly.pdbx_seq_one_letter_code
_entity_poly.pdbx_strand_id
1 'polypeptide(L)'
;MAPGADSNDMKLVGCKNFQRHNPKTDRFDVHKFHHIEFYCADATNVSRRFAWGLGMGQIGKSDQSTGNHMSASYVIQSGEVKLVFTAPYALETDKAPDAFAQKFVMKHGLAVRALGILVGDAKAAYEISVQNGGVEVGQDTIVSEVKLYGDVVIRWKCECPDVSIGIQRLDHCVGNVPKLVEAVKYITGFTGFHEFAEFTAEDVGTLDSGLNSMVLASNNEMVLLPVNEPTFGTKRKSQIQTYLEQNVGAGLQHMALKTDDIFHTLAEMQKRSHVGGFEFMPRPNKVYYEQMPERIGDSLTKEQYKQIEQLGLLVDKDDQGILLQIFTKPLGDRATVFFEIIERVGCMKDIAGRLEQAAGCGGFGKGNFSALFKSIEDYEKSLNV
;
A
#
# COMPACT_ATOMS: atom_id res chain seq x y z
N MET A 1 29.69 25.93 22.32
CA MET A 1 28.85 24.94 22.99
C MET A 1 27.48 25.04 22.36
N ALA A 2 27.12 24.13 21.47
CA ALA A 2 25.79 24.03 20.91
C ALA A 2 24.85 23.38 21.94
N PRO A 3 23.59 23.85 22.10
CA PRO A 3 22.67 23.21 23.01
C PRO A 3 22.34 21.80 22.49
N GLY A 4 22.42 20.81 23.40
CA GLY A 4 22.11 19.43 23.12
C GLY A 4 20.69 19.30 22.58
N ALA A 5 20.56 18.63 21.45
CA ALA A 5 19.30 18.13 20.96
C ALA A 5 18.86 17.04 21.96
N ASP A 6 17.83 17.30 22.74
CA ASP A 6 17.11 16.28 23.48
C ASP A 6 16.67 15.20 22.48
N SER A 7 17.23 14.02 22.63
CA SER A 7 16.75 12.82 21.95
C SER A 7 15.43 12.45 22.61
N ASN A 8 14.35 13.10 22.18
CA ASN A 8 13.00 12.58 22.42
C ASN A 8 12.91 11.28 21.63
N ASP A 9 13.25 10.17 22.29
CA ASP A 9 13.08 8.85 21.73
C ASP A 9 11.57 8.67 21.45
N MET A 10 11.22 8.64 20.17
CA MET A 10 9.86 8.34 19.72
C MET A 10 9.42 7.04 20.38
N LYS A 11 8.38 7.11 21.21
CA LYS A 11 7.80 5.96 21.90
C LYS A 11 6.37 5.81 21.46
N LEU A 12 6.02 4.64 20.95
CA LEU A 12 4.65 4.31 20.60
C LEU A 12 3.78 4.30 21.88
N VAL A 13 2.61 4.93 21.79
CA VAL A 13 1.66 5.09 22.93
C VAL A 13 0.43 4.22 22.79
N GLY A 14 0.25 3.57 21.65
CA GLY A 14 -0.89 2.74 21.31
C GLY A 14 -2.11 3.55 20.86
N CYS A 15 -2.92 2.96 20.02
CA CYS A 15 -4.08 3.60 19.39
C CYS A 15 -5.03 4.32 20.37
N LYS A 16 -5.23 3.79 21.57
CA LYS A 16 -6.13 4.39 22.58
C LYS A 16 -5.61 5.72 23.12
N ASN A 17 -4.29 5.89 23.16
CA ASN A 17 -3.62 7.06 23.72
C ASN A 17 -3.09 8.00 22.63
N PHE A 18 -3.12 7.57 21.38
CA PHE A 18 -2.67 8.36 20.23
C PHE A 18 -3.67 9.49 19.93
N GLN A 19 -3.18 10.72 19.90
CA GLN A 19 -3.97 11.89 19.51
C GLN A 19 -3.50 12.38 18.15
N ARG A 20 -4.34 12.19 17.13
CA ARG A 20 -4.05 12.67 15.78
C ARG A 20 -3.98 14.18 15.76
N HIS A 21 -2.88 14.68 15.22
CA HIS A 21 -2.66 16.10 14.99
C HIS A 21 -2.01 16.30 13.62
N ASN A 22 -2.54 17.23 12.82
CA ASN A 22 -1.96 17.58 11.53
C ASN A 22 -1.28 18.94 11.61
N PRO A 23 0.03 19.00 11.84
CA PRO A 23 0.78 20.25 12.01
C PRO A 23 1.04 20.98 10.69
N LYS A 24 0.64 20.43 9.54
CA LYS A 24 0.89 20.98 8.21
C LYS A 24 2.38 21.20 7.92
N THR A 25 3.16 20.15 8.12
CA THR A 25 4.64 20.19 8.10
C THR A 25 5.27 19.67 6.81
N ASP A 26 4.46 19.35 5.78
CA ASP A 26 5.02 18.95 4.47
C ASP A 26 6.03 19.97 3.99
N ARG A 27 7.17 19.49 3.51
CA ARG A 27 8.27 20.35 3.05
C ARG A 27 8.05 20.90 1.65
N PHE A 28 7.11 20.31 0.90
CA PHE A 28 6.71 20.70 -0.45
C PHE A 28 5.25 20.33 -0.68
N ASP A 29 4.65 20.85 -1.73
CA ASP A 29 3.23 20.66 -2.04
C ASP A 29 2.97 19.24 -2.57
N VAL A 30 2.31 18.41 -1.75
CA VAL A 30 1.97 17.02 -2.02
C VAL A 30 0.48 16.92 -2.36
N HIS A 31 0.14 16.35 -3.53
CA HIS A 31 -1.23 16.21 -3.97
C HIS A 31 -1.83 14.83 -3.65
N LYS A 32 -1.33 13.77 -4.30
CA LYS A 32 -1.87 12.41 -4.21
C LYS A 32 -0.88 11.37 -4.73
N PHE A 33 -1.21 10.09 -4.61
CA PHE A 33 -0.50 9.05 -5.34
C PHE A 33 -0.70 9.23 -6.85
N HIS A 34 0.37 8.98 -7.62
CA HIS A 34 0.35 9.04 -9.08
C HIS A 34 0.34 7.64 -9.71
N HIS A 35 1.29 6.77 -9.35
CA HIS A 35 1.41 5.42 -9.88
C HIS A 35 2.18 4.50 -8.94
N ILE A 36 2.03 3.19 -9.18
CA ILE A 36 2.88 2.17 -8.56
C ILE A 36 3.65 1.48 -9.68
N GLU A 37 4.97 1.37 -9.56
CA GLU A 37 5.77 0.58 -10.49
C GLU A 37 6.25 -0.72 -9.86
N PHE A 38 5.95 -1.80 -10.56
CA PHE A 38 6.44 -3.14 -10.26
C PHE A 38 7.62 -3.49 -11.18
N TYR A 39 8.67 -4.07 -10.59
CA TYR A 39 9.66 -4.80 -11.36
C TYR A 39 9.31 -6.28 -11.35
N CYS A 40 9.44 -6.94 -12.52
CA CYS A 40 9.10 -8.33 -12.75
C CYS A 40 9.98 -8.95 -13.83
N ALA A 41 9.95 -10.28 -13.94
CA ALA A 41 10.71 -11.00 -14.98
C ALA A 41 10.03 -10.96 -16.37
N ASP A 42 8.70 -10.76 -16.41
CA ASP A 42 7.89 -10.76 -17.63
C ASP A 42 6.78 -9.72 -17.53
N ALA A 43 7.06 -8.50 -17.99
CA ALA A 43 6.10 -7.41 -17.94
C ALA A 43 4.89 -7.64 -18.84
N THR A 44 5.04 -8.35 -19.96
CA THR A 44 3.97 -8.63 -20.90
C THR A 44 2.87 -9.49 -20.28
N ASN A 45 3.23 -10.60 -19.67
CA ASN A 45 2.25 -11.51 -19.07
C ASN A 45 1.72 -10.97 -17.74
N VAL A 46 2.58 -10.37 -16.92
CA VAL A 46 2.17 -9.78 -15.63
C VAL A 46 1.18 -8.63 -15.85
N SER A 47 1.48 -7.67 -16.73
CA SER A 47 0.56 -6.55 -16.99
C SER A 47 -0.79 -7.00 -17.52
N ARG A 48 -0.84 -8.02 -18.40
CA ARG A 48 -2.10 -8.59 -18.92
C ARG A 48 -2.91 -9.30 -17.84
N ARG A 49 -2.25 -10.09 -16.97
CA ARG A 49 -2.90 -10.72 -15.82
C ARG A 49 -3.55 -9.68 -14.90
N PHE A 50 -2.81 -8.61 -14.58
CA PHE A 50 -3.32 -7.55 -13.71
C PHE A 50 -4.43 -6.75 -14.40
N ALA A 51 -4.29 -6.41 -15.67
CA ALA A 51 -5.34 -5.75 -16.45
C ALA A 51 -6.63 -6.57 -16.44
N TRP A 52 -6.53 -7.87 -16.68
CA TRP A 52 -7.67 -8.79 -16.62
C TRP A 52 -8.27 -8.89 -15.21
N GLY A 53 -7.42 -9.17 -14.21
CA GLY A 53 -7.86 -9.44 -12.84
C GLY A 53 -8.50 -8.24 -12.15
N LEU A 54 -8.03 -7.03 -12.46
CA LEU A 54 -8.50 -5.76 -11.89
C LEU A 54 -9.52 -5.03 -12.78
N GLY A 55 -9.75 -5.51 -14.02
CA GLY A 55 -10.60 -4.81 -14.98
C GLY A 55 -10.00 -3.50 -15.48
N MET A 56 -8.67 -3.39 -15.54
CA MET A 56 -7.94 -2.20 -15.99
C MET A 56 -7.63 -2.23 -17.48
N GLY A 57 -7.61 -1.05 -18.11
CA GLY A 57 -7.18 -0.89 -19.50
C GLY A 57 -5.68 -0.62 -19.62
N GLN A 58 -5.01 -1.18 -20.66
CA GLN A 58 -3.65 -0.77 -21.01
C GLN A 58 -3.68 0.57 -21.73
N ILE A 59 -2.94 1.56 -21.19
CA ILE A 59 -2.90 2.93 -21.70
C ILE A 59 -1.55 3.33 -22.31
N GLY A 60 -0.51 2.53 -22.06
CA GLY A 60 0.82 2.85 -22.56
C GLY A 60 1.74 1.66 -22.59
N LYS A 61 2.79 1.78 -23.40
CA LYS A 61 3.88 0.83 -23.46
C LYS A 61 5.19 1.52 -23.87
N SER A 62 6.30 0.94 -23.40
CA SER A 62 7.65 1.25 -23.85
C SER A 62 8.40 -0.07 -23.98
N ASP A 63 8.69 -0.51 -25.19
CA ASP A 63 9.34 -1.79 -25.50
C ASP A 63 10.20 -1.69 -26.77
N GLN A 64 10.75 -2.79 -27.23
CA GLN A 64 11.57 -2.80 -28.46
C GLN A 64 10.82 -2.21 -29.65
N SER A 65 9.49 -2.40 -29.75
CA SER A 65 8.68 -1.83 -30.84
C SER A 65 8.55 -0.30 -30.76
N THR A 66 8.86 0.30 -29.61
CA THR A 66 8.87 1.75 -29.39
C THR A 66 10.29 2.32 -29.27
N GLY A 67 11.31 1.51 -29.54
CA GLY A 67 12.73 1.92 -29.47
C GLY A 67 13.36 1.77 -28.08
N ASN A 68 12.69 1.17 -27.10
CA ASN A 68 13.30 0.84 -25.82
C ASN A 68 13.96 -0.53 -25.88
N HIS A 69 15.29 -0.53 -25.90
CA HIS A 69 16.12 -1.76 -25.96
C HIS A 69 16.62 -2.21 -24.57
N MET A 70 16.24 -1.50 -23.51
CA MET A 70 16.69 -1.77 -22.13
C MET A 70 15.68 -2.60 -21.36
N SER A 71 14.39 -2.28 -21.50
CA SER A 71 13.31 -2.91 -20.76
C SER A 71 11.99 -2.87 -21.51
N ALA A 72 11.08 -3.77 -21.16
CA ALA A 72 9.66 -3.65 -21.50
C ALA A 72 8.92 -3.03 -20.32
N SER A 73 8.13 -1.99 -20.58
CA SER A 73 7.26 -1.36 -19.58
C SER A 73 5.86 -1.21 -20.15
N TYR A 74 4.85 -1.62 -19.36
CA TYR A 74 3.43 -1.49 -19.71
C TYR A 74 2.70 -0.77 -18.60
N VAL A 75 1.82 0.17 -18.98
CA VAL A 75 1.00 0.93 -18.05
C VAL A 75 -0.44 0.51 -18.20
N ILE A 76 -1.06 0.10 -17.11
CA ILE A 76 -2.51 -0.15 -17.02
C ILE A 76 -3.15 0.86 -16.08
N GLN A 77 -4.40 1.21 -16.34
CA GLN A 77 -5.12 2.24 -15.58
C GLN A 77 -6.58 1.88 -15.36
N SER A 78 -7.10 2.28 -14.20
CA SER A 78 -8.52 2.42 -13.89
C SER A 78 -8.68 3.60 -12.95
N GLY A 79 -9.57 4.55 -13.29
CA GLY A 79 -9.66 5.80 -12.54
C GLY A 79 -8.31 6.51 -12.47
N GLU A 80 -7.95 6.95 -11.30
CA GLU A 80 -6.64 7.57 -11.02
C GLU A 80 -5.52 6.54 -10.74
N VAL A 81 -5.85 5.23 -10.63
CA VAL A 81 -4.87 4.19 -10.35
C VAL A 81 -4.11 3.82 -11.60
N LYS A 82 -2.81 4.06 -11.62
CA LYS A 82 -1.87 3.65 -12.66
C LYS A 82 -0.90 2.62 -12.09
N LEU A 83 -0.83 1.45 -12.72
CA LEU A 83 0.16 0.43 -12.42
C LEU A 83 1.10 0.28 -13.61
N VAL A 84 2.40 0.33 -13.34
CA VAL A 84 3.47 0.19 -14.32
C VAL A 84 4.17 -1.14 -14.05
N PHE A 85 4.40 -1.92 -15.09
CA PHE A 85 5.12 -3.21 -15.00
C PHE A 85 6.34 -3.12 -15.89
N THR A 86 7.52 -3.25 -15.29
CA THR A 86 8.80 -3.14 -15.98
C THR A 86 9.60 -4.43 -15.83
N ALA A 87 10.06 -4.97 -16.97
CA ALA A 87 10.94 -6.14 -17.04
C ALA A 87 12.20 -5.80 -17.86
N PRO A 88 13.42 -5.98 -17.30
CA PRO A 88 14.66 -5.72 -18.01
C PRO A 88 14.90 -6.78 -19.10
N TYR A 89 15.43 -6.37 -20.27
CA TYR A 89 15.82 -7.28 -21.34
C TYR A 89 17.23 -7.85 -21.18
N ALA A 90 18.14 -7.10 -20.55
CA ALA A 90 19.55 -7.43 -20.55
C ALA A 90 19.81 -8.77 -19.86
N LEU A 91 20.60 -9.61 -20.53
CA LEU A 91 21.02 -10.93 -20.07
C LEU A 91 22.40 -10.90 -19.39
N GLU A 92 23.19 -9.84 -19.58
CA GLU A 92 24.53 -9.68 -19.01
C GLU A 92 24.51 -8.71 -17.82
N THR A 93 24.76 -9.24 -16.63
CA THR A 93 24.59 -8.53 -15.36
C THR A 93 25.64 -7.44 -15.08
N ASP A 94 26.81 -7.46 -15.72
CA ASP A 94 27.94 -6.60 -15.33
C ASP A 94 28.15 -5.39 -16.25
N LYS A 95 27.50 -5.34 -17.41
CA LYS A 95 27.68 -4.28 -18.41
C LYS A 95 26.41 -3.54 -18.80
N ALA A 96 25.25 -3.97 -18.29
CA ALA A 96 23.99 -3.35 -18.64
C ALA A 96 23.69 -2.18 -17.70
N PRO A 97 23.22 -1.03 -18.21
CA PRO A 97 22.71 0.07 -17.38
C PRO A 97 21.60 -0.39 -16.42
N ASP A 98 20.88 -1.46 -16.76
CA ASP A 98 19.79 -2.07 -15.95
C ASP A 98 20.22 -3.22 -15.03
N ALA A 99 21.49 -3.38 -14.71
CA ALA A 99 21.94 -4.41 -13.77
C ALA A 99 21.20 -4.35 -12.43
N PHE A 100 20.73 -3.17 -12.02
CA PHE A 100 19.91 -3.01 -10.83
C PHE A 100 18.55 -3.68 -10.97
N ALA A 101 17.81 -3.48 -12.07
CA ALA A 101 16.48 -4.05 -12.27
C ALA A 101 16.52 -5.59 -12.28
N GLN A 102 17.53 -6.19 -12.90
CA GLN A 102 17.74 -7.64 -12.87
C GLN A 102 18.04 -8.15 -11.46
N LYS A 103 18.97 -7.51 -10.74
CA LYS A 103 19.30 -7.86 -9.34
C LYS A 103 18.07 -7.73 -8.45
N PHE A 104 17.26 -6.69 -8.65
CA PHE A 104 16.01 -6.50 -7.93
C PHE A 104 15.04 -7.66 -8.17
N VAL A 105 14.80 -8.03 -9.43
CA VAL A 105 13.90 -9.14 -9.79
C VAL A 105 14.40 -10.48 -9.25
N MET A 106 15.70 -10.75 -9.34
CA MET A 106 16.29 -11.96 -8.77
C MET A 106 16.14 -12.03 -7.25
N LYS A 107 16.29 -10.89 -6.58
CA LYS A 107 16.20 -10.78 -5.13
C LYS A 107 14.75 -10.87 -4.62
N HIS A 108 13.84 -10.09 -5.21
CA HIS A 108 12.49 -9.88 -4.69
C HIS A 108 11.40 -10.62 -5.47
N GLY A 109 11.66 -11.07 -6.70
CA GLY A 109 10.64 -11.56 -7.63
C GLY A 109 9.78 -10.42 -8.17
N LEU A 110 8.47 -10.67 -8.31
CA LEU A 110 7.49 -9.61 -8.59
C LEU A 110 7.32 -8.76 -7.33
N ALA A 111 7.79 -7.53 -7.36
CA ALA A 111 7.70 -6.62 -6.22
C ALA A 111 7.62 -5.16 -6.66
N VAL A 112 7.15 -4.30 -5.74
CA VAL A 112 7.07 -2.86 -5.99
C VAL A 112 8.45 -2.23 -5.92
N ARG A 113 8.83 -1.53 -6.99
CA ARG A 113 10.05 -0.74 -7.08
C ARG A 113 9.84 0.72 -6.68
N ALA A 114 8.75 1.33 -7.15
CA ALA A 114 8.52 2.75 -6.93
C ALA A 114 7.08 3.10 -6.60
N LEU A 115 6.93 4.04 -5.66
CA LEU A 115 5.71 4.78 -5.38
C LEU A 115 5.82 6.16 -6.05
N GLY A 116 5.05 6.39 -7.10
CA GLY A 116 4.92 7.72 -7.69
C GLY A 116 3.98 8.58 -6.86
N ILE A 117 4.42 9.76 -6.47
CA ILE A 117 3.62 10.77 -5.75
C ILE A 117 3.57 12.03 -6.60
N LEU A 118 2.37 12.56 -6.79
CA LEU A 118 2.12 13.82 -7.49
C LEU A 118 2.41 14.98 -6.55
N VAL A 119 3.22 15.91 -7.03
CA VAL A 119 3.63 17.12 -6.31
C VAL A 119 3.55 18.33 -7.21
N GLY A 120 3.50 19.53 -6.62
CA GLY A 120 3.45 20.78 -7.38
C GLY A 120 4.69 20.99 -8.27
N ASP A 121 5.89 20.71 -7.73
CA ASP A 121 7.17 20.76 -8.46
C ASP A 121 8.04 19.57 -8.08
N ALA A 122 8.23 18.64 -9.01
CA ALA A 122 8.96 17.40 -8.79
C ALA A 122 10.47 17.63 -8.56
N LYS A 123 11.06 18.63 -9.20
CA LYS A 123 12.47 18.96 -9.04
C LYS A 123 12.72 19.57 -7.66
N ALA A 124 11.91 20.55 -7.27
CA ALA A 124 11.98 21.15 -5.95
C ALA A 124 11.74 20.11 -4.84
N ALA A 125 10.74 19.24 -4.99
CA ALA A 125 10.46 18.18 -4.03
C ALA A 125 11.65 17.22 -3.86
N TYR A 126 12.33 16.86 -4.95
CA TYR A 126 13.54 16.04 -4.90
C TYR A 126 14.69 16.77 -4.17
N GLU A 127 15.02 18.01 -4.58
CA GLU A 127 16.11 18.78 -3.97
C GLU A 127 15.88 18.98 -2.47
N ILE A 128 14.66 19.35 -2.07
CA ILE A 128 14.27 19.51 -0.67
C ILE A 128 14.36 18.18 0.08
N SER A 129 13.92 17.07 -0.51
CA SER A 129 14.03 15.76 0.11
C SER A 129 15.48 15.38 0.41
N VAL A 130 16.38 15.55 -0.55
CA VAL A 130 17.82 15.26 -0.39
C VAL A 130 18.46 16.17 0.65
N GLN A 131 18.16 17.49 0.64
CA GLN A 131 18.64 18.44 1.63
C GLN A 131 18.20 18.10 3.06
N ASN A 132 17.09 17.40 3.22
CA ASN A 132 16.55 16.96 4.51
C ASN A 132 16.81 15.49 4.84
N GLY A 133 17.83 14.90 4.24
CA GLY A 133 18.35 13.57 4.58
C GLY A 133 17.77 12.43 3.75
N GLY A 134 16.97 12.72 2.73
CA GLY A 134 16.53 11.73 1.74
C GLY A 134 17.74 11.18 0.98
N VAL A 135 17.86 9.84 0.93
CA VAL A 135 18.96 9.18 0.21
C VAL A 135 18.64 9.14 -1.28
N GLU A 136 19.49 9.79 -2.07
CA GLU A 136 19.42 9.84 -3.52
C GLU A 136 19.61 8.44 -4.13
N VAL A 137 18.81 8.10 -5.14
CA VAL A 137 18.93 6.86 -5.90
C VAL A 137 19.04 7.19 -7.38
N GLY A 138 20.28 7.33 -7.88
CA GLY A 138 20.59 7.56 -9.28
C GLY A 138 20.07 8.89 -9.85
N GLN A 139 20.93 9.59 -10.55
CA GLN A 139 20.55 10.75 -11.37
C GLN A 139 20.34 10.30 -12.81
N ASP A 140 19.17 9.78 -13.13
CA ASP A 140 18.72 9.84 -14.50
C ASP A 140 17.88 11.11 -14.69
N THR A 141 18.18 11.87 -15.71
CA THR A 141 17.68 13.24 -15.98
C THR A 141 16.16 13.38 -16.11
N ILE A 142 15.40 12.31 -15.95
CA ILE A 142 13.95 12.26 -16.15
C ILE A 142 13.19 11.89 -14.84
N VAL A 143 13.86 11.35 -13.81
CA VAL A 143 13.17 10.77 -12.65
C VAL A 143 13.84 11.18 -11.35
N SER A 144 13.08 11.91 -10.51
CA SER A 144 13.50 12.35 -9.17
C SER A 144 13.16 11.26 -8.15
N GLU A 145 14.12 10.38 -7.82
CA GLU A 145 13.93 9.24 -6.92
C GLU A 145 14.65 9.46 -5.58
N VAL A 146 13.94 9.21 -4.49
CA VAL A 146 14.47 9.20 -3.13
C VAL A 146 14.15 7.85 -2.50
N LYS A 147 15.13 7.24 -1.83
CA LYS A 147 14.94 5.96 -1.14
C LYS A 147 13.84 6.09 -0.09
N LEU A 148 12.92 5.12 -0.05
CA LEU A 148 11.87 5.05 0.96
C LEU A 148 12.24 4.04 2.05
N TYR A 149 12.29 2.77 1.71
CA TYR A 149 12.79 1.67 2.54
C TYR A 149 13.23 0.49 1.66
N GLY A 150 14.19 -0.31 2.13
CA GLY A 150 14.74 -1.42 1.35
C GLY A 150 15.21 -0.96 -0.01
N ASP A 151 14.71 -1.60 -1.06
CA ASP A 151 14.95 -1.25 -2.47
C ASP A 151 13.76 -0.51 -3.12
N VAL A 152 12.79 -0.03 -2.31
CA VAL A 152 11.66 0.79 -2.74
C VAL A 152 12.03 2.27 -2.68
N VAL A 153 11.61 3.03 -3.70
CA VAL A 153 11.80 4.49 -3.79
C VAL A 153 10.48 5.23 -3.83
N ILE A 154 10.50 6.50 -3.42
CA ILE A 154 9.49 7.49 -3.82
C ILE A 154 9.99 8.17 -5.10
N ARG A 155 9.07 8.36 -6.05
CA ARG A 155 9.29 9.07 -7.31
C ARG A 155 8.37 10.28 -7.37
N TRP A 156 8.94 11.47 -7.41
CA TRP A 156 8.18 12.71 -7.53
C TRP A 156 7.75 12.95 -8.97
N LYS A 157 6.50 13.33 -9.21
CA LYS A 157 5.90 13.50 -10.54
C LYS A 157 5.04 14.77 -10.64
N CYS A 158 4.89 15.29 -11.88
CA CYS A 158 3.92 16.32 -12.26
C CYS A 158 2.78 15.70 -13.10
N GLU A 159 1.65 16.40 -13.26
CA GLU A 159 0.37 15.87 -13.79
C GLU A 159 0.40 15.26 -15.21
N CYS A 160 -0.51 14.27 -15.43
CA CYS A 160 -0.83 13.65 -16.72
C CYS A 160 -2.33 13.24 -16.76
N PRO A 161 -3.05 13.28 -17.92
CA PRO A 161 -4.51 13.08 -18.01
C PRO A 161 -5.05 11.68 -17.65
N ASP A 162 -6.31 11.59 -17.19
CA ASP A 162 -6.92 10.38 -16.61
C ASP A 162 -7.94 9.65 -17.51
N VAL A 163 -8.05 8.29 -17.33
CA VAL A 163 -9.06 7.40 -17.94
C VAL A 163 -9.62 6.47 -16.87
N SER A 164 -10.95 6.30 -16.74
CA SER A 164 -11.59 5.60 -15.59
C SER A 164 -12.37 4.34 -15.93
N ILE A 165 -12.25 3.26 -15.10
CA ILE A 165 -13.09 2.05 -15.07
C ILE A 165 -13.16 1.46 -13.63
N GLY A 166 -14.10 1.89 -12.78
CA GLY A 166 -14.49 1.24 -11.51
C GLY A 166 -13.58 1.44 -10.29
N ILE A 167 -12.32 1.03 -10.30
CA ILE A 167 -11.33 1.37 -9.27
C ILE A 167 -10.96 2.84 -9.42
N GLN A 168 -11.10 3.63 -8.34
CA GLN A 168 -11.03 5.09 -8.40
C GLN A 168 -9.64 5.63 -8.14
N ARG A 169 -9.05 5.31 -6.97
CA ARG A 169 -7.75 5.84 -6.55
C ARG A 169 -7.00 4.90 -5.63
N LEU A 170 -5.70 5.13 -5.48
CA LEU A 170 -4.91 4.56 -4.40
C LEU A 170 -5.30 5.27 -3.10
N ASP A 171 -5.66 4.48 -2.08
CA ASP A 171 -6.01 5.01 -0.75
C ASP A 171 -4.77 5.08 0.15
N HIS A 172 -4.07 3.96 0.29
CA HIS A 172 -2.83 3.88 1.07
C HIS A 172 -1.88 2.79 0.54
N CYS A 173 -0.61 2.90 0.93
CA CYS A 173 0.44 1.96 0.57
C CYS A 173 1.23 1.56 1.81
N VAL A 174 1.22 0.28 2.16
CA VAL A 174 1.79 -0.24 3.41
C VAL A 174 3.16 -0.85 3.18
N GLY A 175 4.14 -0.40 3.95
CA GLY A 175 5.49 -0.95 3.95
C GLY A 175 5.80 -1.79 5.19
N ASN A 176 6.59 -2.84 5.00
CA ASN A 176 7.15 -3.63 6.09
C ASN A 176 8.64 -3.34 6.23
N VAL A 177 9.06 -3.03 7.43
CA VAL A 177 10.45 -2.69 7.77
C VAL A 177 10.91 -3.48 9.01
N PRO A 178 12.23 -3.70 9.17
CA PRO A 178 12.72 -4.37 10.37
C PRO A 178 12.65 -3.51 11.63
N LYS A 179 12.62 -2.16 11.49
CA LYS A 179 12.63 -1.21 12.61
C LYS A 179 11.76 0.00 12.26
N LEU A 180 10.62 0.10 12.92
CA LEU A 180 9.59 1.11 12.66
C LEU A 180 10.09 2.53 12.95
N VAL A 181 10.61 2.76 14.14
CA VAL A 181 11.02 4.10 14.59
C VAL A 181 12.11 4.71 13.68
N GLU A 182 13.07 3.89 13.25
CA GLU A 182 14.12 4.35 12.33
C GLU A 182 13.53 4.75 10.97
N ALA A 183 12.61 3.94 10.43
CA ALA A 183 11.95 4.21 9.16
C ALA A 183 11.05 5.45 9.24
N VAL A 184 10.26 5.59 10.31
CA VAL A 184 9.40 6.75 10.53
C VAL A 184 10.21 8.03 10.64
N LYS A 185 11.25 8.06 11.48
CA LYS A 185 12.15 9.24 11.60
C LYS A 185 12.78 9.63 10.27
N TYR A 186 13.20 8.65 9.47
CA TYR A 186 13.79 8.89 8.17
C TYR A 186 12.76 9.49 7.19
N ILE A 187 11.58 8.88 7.06
CA ILE A 187 10.53 9.32 6.14
C ILE A 187 10.02 10.71 6.53
N THR A 188 9.68 10.93 7.79
CA THR A 188 9.22 12.25 8.27
C THR A 188 10.31 13.33 8.12
N GLY A 189 11.57 12.94 8.26
CA GLY A 189 12.72 13.82 8.09
C GLY A 189 12.77 14.47 6.72
N PHE A 190 12.64 13.72 5.65
CA PHE A 190 12.78 14.26 4.30
C PHE A 190 11.45 14.71 3.65
N THR A 191 10.30 14.15 4.08
CA THR A 191 8.99 14.53 3.53
C THR A 191 8.32 15.65 4.32
N GLY A 192 8.49 15.68 5.63
CA GLY A 192 7.71 16.47 6.56
C GLY A 192 6.35 15.85 6.88
N PHE A 193 6.03 14.64 6.42
CA PHE A 193 4.78 13.94 6.72
C PHE A 193 4.59 13.81 8.21
N HIS A 194 3.33 13.86 8.65
CA HIS A 194 2.96 13.77 10.06
C HIS A 194 2.41 12.38 10.40
N GLU A 195 2.41 12.06 11.69
CA GLU A 195 1.82 10.85 12.23
C GLU A 195 0.29 10.96 12.19
N PHE A 196 -0.35 10.00 11.52
CA PHE A 196 -1.78 10.00 11.30
C PHE A 196 -2.53 9.02 12.22
N ALA A 197 -1.97 7.82 12.41
CA ALA A 197 -2.51 6.78 13.26
C ALA A 197 -1.39 5.87 13.76
N GLU A 198 -1.58 5.27 14.92
CA GLU A 198 -0.64 4.37 15.56
C GLU A 198 -1.34 3.10 16.04
N PHE A 199 -0.68 1.97 15.89
CA PHE A 199 -1.15 0.67 16.39
C PHE A 199 0.03 -0.08 17.02
N THR A 200 -0.17 -0.59 18.22
CA THR A 200 0.77 -1.49 18.89
C THR A 200 0.28 -2.93 18.84
N ALA A 201 1.17 -3.88 19.13
CA ALA A 201 0.80 -5.29 19.22
C ALA A 201 -0.33 -5.56 20.23
N GLU A 202 -0.45 -4.72 21.25
CA GLU A 202 -1.56 -4.79 22.24
C GLU A 202 -2.90 -4.37 21.63
N ASP A 203 -2.86 -3.48 20.63
CA ASP A 203 -4.07 -3.00 19.95
C ASP A 203 -4.59 -3.97 18.90
N VAL A 204 -3.69 -4.64 18.18
CA VAL A 204 -3.99 -5.33 16.90
C VAL A 204 -3.48 -6.77 16.85
N GLY A 205 -2.65 -7.19 17.80
CA GLY A 205 -2.10 -8.53 17.86
C GLY A 205 -3.14 -9.61 18.12
N THR A 206 -2.83 -10.83 17.71
CA THR A 206 -3.50 -12.04 18.19
C THR A 206 -2.76 -12.58 19.43
N LEU A 207 -3.29 -13.63 20.07
CA LEU A 207 -2.56 -14.33 21.14
C LEU A 207 -1.25 -14.96 20.63
N ASP A 208 -1.13 -15.15 19.34
CA ASP A 208 -0.04 -15.89 18.71
C ASP A 208 0.97 -15.00 17.98
N SER A 209 0.57 -13.88 17.38
CA SER A 209 1.46 -12.95 16.66
C SER A 209 1.01 -11.50 16.73
N GLY A 210 1.87 -10.55 16.36
CA GLY A 210 1.54 -9.12 16.36
C GLY A 210 2.49 -8.29 15.51
N LEU A 211 2.17 -7.00 15.39
CA LEU A 211 3.00 -5.98 14.77
C LEU A 211 2.87 -4.65 15.53
N ASN A 212 3.81 -3.74 15.29
CA ASN A 212 3.63 -2.33 15.56
C ASN A 212 3.51 -1.60 14.22
N SER A 213 2.70 -0.57 14.17
CA SER A 213 2.46 0.21 12.95
C SER A 213 2.31 1.69 13.25
N MET A 214 2.82 2.51 12.34
CA MET A 214 2.60 3.95 12.29
C MET A 214 2.14 4.32 10.89
N VAL A 215 1.06 5.08 10.79
CA VAL A 215 0.59 5.66 9.53
C VAL A 215 1.12 7.07 9.41
N LEU A 216 1.88 7.33 8.36
CA LEU A 216 2.34 8.67 8.00
C LEU A 216 1.44 9.28 6.93
N ALA A 217 1.17 10.57 7.00
CA ALA A 217 0.29 11.27 6.08
C ALA A 217 0.88 12.60 5.59
N SER A 218 0.59 12.93 4.33
CA SER A 218 0.80 14.28 3.79
C SER A 218 -0.17 15.30 4.42
N ASN A 219 0.08 16.58 4.26
CA ASN A 219 -0.75 17.66 4.84
C ASN A 219 -2.23 17.59 4.44
N ASN A 220 -2.52 17.20 3.21
CA ASN A 220 -3.89 16.99 2.72
C ASN A 220 -4.44 15.59 3.04
N GLU A 221 -3.59 14.72 3.62
CA GLU A 221 -3.90 13.33 3.99
C GLU A 221 -4.30 12.44 2.80
N MET A 222 -4.03 12.88 1.57
CA MET A 222 -4.29 12.09 0.36
C MET A 222 -3.18 11.07 0.05
N VAL A 223 -2.03 11.20 0.68
CA VAL A 223 -0.96 10.19 0.68
C VAL A 223 -0.84 9.63 2.09
N LEU A 224 -1.21 8.36 2.26
CA LEU A 224 -1.16 7.62 3.51
C LEU A 224 -0.17 6.46 3.38
N LEU A 225 0.83 6.43 4.25
CA LEU A 225 1.90 5.45 4.27
C LEU A 225 1.97 4.74 5.62
N PRO A 226 1.19 3.70 5.86
CA PRO A 226 1.40 2.81 7.00
C PRO A 226 2.75 2.10 6.88
N VAL A 227 3.48 2.03 7.99
CA VAL A 227 4.76 1.32 8.09
C VAL A 227 4.68 0.36 9.26
N ASN A 228 5.00 -0.91 9.03
CA ASN A 228 4.89 -1.97 10.02
C ASN A 228 6.27 -2.52 10.39
N GLU A 229 6.43 -2.90 11.65
CA GLU A 229 7.55 -3.73 12.12
C GLU A 229 7.05 -5.03 12.78
N PRO A 230 7.84 -6.12 12.76
CA PRO A 230 7.48 -7.35 13.43
C PRO A 230 7.59 -7.20 14.96
N THR A 231 6.76 -7.95 15.71
CA THR A 231 6.96 -8.19 17.14
C THR A 231 7.60 -9.55 17.37
N PHE A 232 8.37 -9.67 18.44
CA PHE A 232 9.10 -10.88 18.81
C PHE A 232 8.65 -11.39 20.19
N GLY A 233 8.96 -12.67 20.47
CA GLY A 233 8.62 -13.28 21.76
C GLY A 233 7.19 -13.81 21.84
N THR A 234 6.45 -13.81 20.75
CA THR A 234 5.12 -14.41 20.61
C THR A 234 5.22 -15.91 20.28
N LYS A 235 4.12 -16.66 20.43
CA LYS A 235 4.10 -18.12 20.14
C LYS A 235 4.39 -18.44 18.68
N ARG A 236 4.11 -17.51 17.79
CA ARG A 236 4.32 -17.62 16.35
C ARG A 236 5.20 -16.50 15.85
N LYS A 237 5.90 -16.77 14.77
CA LYS A 237 6.60 -15.75 13.99
C LYS A 237 5.60 -14.72 13.47
N SER A 238 5.91 -13.43 13.63
CA SER A 238 5.10 -12.35 13.06
C SER A 238 5.02 -12.47 11.54
N GLN A 239 3.84 -12.27 10.96
CA GLN A 239 3.67 -12.20 9.50
C GLN A 239 4.56 -11.13 8.85
N ILE A 240 4.89 -10.06 9.58
CA ILE A 240 5.83 -9.04 9.07
C ILE A 240 7.23 -9.63 8.96
N GLN A 241 7.64 -10.47 9.90
CA GLN A 241 8.91 -11.17 9.82
C GLN A 241 8.95 -12.17 8.66
N THR A 242 7.87 -12.94 8.45
CA THR A 242 7.72 -13.82 7.28
C THR A 242 7.86 -13.04 5.98
N TYR A 243 7.19 -11.88 5.87
CA TYR A 243 7.32 -10.99 4.72
C TYR A 243 8.78 -10.57 4.50
N LEU A 244 9.47 -10.08 5.54
CA LEU A 244 10.86 -9.60 5.43
C LEU A 244 11.81 -10.70 4.95
N GLU A 245 11.60 -11.93 5.37
CA GLU A 245 12.38 -13.10 4.94
C GLU A 245 12.07 -13.45 3.46
N GLN A 246 10.80 -13.54 3.10
CA GLN A 246 10.36 -13.88 1.72
C GLN A 246 10.73 -12.79 0.70
N ASN A 247 10.67 -11.52 1.10
CA ASN A 247 11.04 -10.37 0.27
C ASN A 247 12.56 -10.10 0.27
N VAL A 248 13.33 -10.80 1.11
CA VAL A 248 14.76 -10.56 1.31
C VAL A 248 15.02 -9.11 1.74
N GLY A 249 14.28 -8.63 2.74
CA GLY A 249 14.38 -7.30 3.33
C GLY A 249 13.09 -6.48 3.31
N ALA A 250 13.21 -5.21 3.65
CA ALA A 250 12.09 -4.27 3.67
C ALA A 250 11.49 -4.06 2.28
N GLY A 251 10.18 -3.87 2.23
CA GLY A 251 9.47 -3.64 0.97
C GLY A 251 8.00 -3.28 1.17
N LEU A 252 7.29 -3.06 0.06
CA LEU A 252 5.87 -2.76 0.08
C LEU A 252 5.05 -4.04 0.26
N GLN A 253 4.24 -4.07 1.33
CA GLN A 253 3.39 -5.22 1.67
C GLN A 253 2.09 -5.22 0.85
N HIS A 254 1.33 -4.13 0.88
CA HIS A 254 0.09 -4.03 0.10
C HIS A 254 -0.23 -2.60 -0.33
N MET A 255 -1.11 -2.53 -1.32
CA MET A 255 -1.73 -1.31 -1.80
C MET A 255 -3.23 -1.44 -1.66
N ALA A 256 -3.87 -0.43 -1.05
CA ALA A 256 -5.31 -0.35 -0.98
C ALA A 256 -5.87 0.42 -2.19
N LEU A 257 -6.70 -0.27 -2.97
CA LEU A 257 -7.41 0.25 -4.13
C LEU A 257 -8.83 0.62 -3.71
N LYS A 258 -9.14 1.91 -3.74
CA LYS A 258 -10.48 2.40 -3.39
C LYS A 258 -11.44 2.23 -4.57
N THR A 259 -12.64 1.74 -4.27
CA THR A 259 -13.80 1.72 -5.18
C THR A 259 -14.98 2.42 -4.54
N ASP A 260 -15.95 2.85 -5.36
CA ASP A 260 -17.22 3.42 -4.90
C ASP A 260 -18.35 2.39 -4.81
N ASP A 261 -18.10 1.14 -5.29
CA ASP A 261 -19.00 -0.01 -5.17
C ASP A 261 -18.19 -1.29 -5.03
N ILE A 262 -17.88 -1.64 -3.79
CA ILE A 262 -17.06 -2.82 -3.47
C ILE A 262 -17.79 -4.13 -3.82
N PHE A 263 -19.13 -4.15 -3.72
CA PHE A 263 -19.91 -5.33 -4.02
C PHE A 263 -19.82 -5.70 -5.50
N HIS A 264 -20.00 -4.69 -6.39
CA HIS A 264 -19.83 -4.87 -7.83
C HIS A 264 -18.39 -5.21 -8.20
N THR A 265 -17.43 -4.44 -7.69
CA THR A 265 -15.99 -4.65 -7.97
C THR A 265 -15.54 -6.06 -7.61
N LEU A 266 -15.91 -6.56 -6.43
CA LEU A 266 -15.56 -7.90 -5.99
C LEU A 266 -16.28 -9.01 -6.77
N ALA A 267 -17.56 -8.84 -7.07
CA ALA A 267 -18.28 -9.80 -7.90
C ALA A 267 -17.59 -9.97 -9.26
N GLU A 268 -17.14 -8.87 -9.87
CA GLU A 268 -16.41 -8.90 -11.14
C GLU A 268 -15.00 -9.51 -11.00
N MET A 269 -14.26 -9.19 -9.93
CA MET A 269 -12.95 -9.78 -9.67
C MET A 269 -13.04 -11.28 -9.38
N GLN A 270 -14.01 -11.73 -8.58
CA GLN A 270 -14.21 -13.16 -8.24
C GLN A 270 -14.57 -14.00 -9.47
N LYS A 271 -15.35 -13.47 -10.41
CA LYS A 271 -15.62 -14.16 -11.70
C LYS A 271 -14.34 -14.45 -12.49
N ARG A 272 -13.32 -13.61 -12.33
CA ARG A 272 -12.04 -13.72 -13.04
C ARG A 272 -10.99 -14.55 -12.30
N SER A 273 -11.19 -14.85 -11.02
CA SER A 273 -10.21 -15.56 -10.17
C SER A 273 -9.79 -16.91 -10.78
N HIS A 274 -10.73 -17.68 -11.33
CA HIS A 274 -10.46 -19.02 -11.88
C HIS A 274 -9.77 -19.02 -13.26
N VAL A 275 -9.70 -17.86 -13.92
CA VAL A 275 -9.17 -17.72 -15.28
C VAL A 275 -8.02 -16.69 -15.36
N GLY A 276 -7.15 -16.73 -14.36
CA GLY A 276 -5.93 -15.90 -14.32
C GLY A 276 -6.05 -14.58 -13.57
N GLY A 277 -7.19 -14.32 -12.89
CA GLY A 277 -7.36 -13.17 -11.99
C GLY A 277 -6.68 -13.38 -10.63
N PHE A 278 -7.18 -12.67 -9.62
CA PHE A 278 -6.66 -12.74 -8.25
C PHE A 278 -7.57 -13.59 -7.37
N GLU A 279 -6.97 -14.43 -6.55
CA GLU A 279 -7.64 -15.11 -5.45
C GLU A 279 -7.63 -14.23 -4.20
N PHE A 280 -8.63 -14.42 -3.33
CA PHE A 280 -8.74 -13.69 -2.09
C PHE A 280 -8.30 -14.54 -0.89
N MET A 281 -7.86 -13.88 0.18
CA MET A 281 -7.60 -14.52 1.46
C MET A 281 -8.83 -15.27 1.96
N PRO A 282 -8.67 -16.36 2.73
CA PRO A 282 -9.78 -17.06 3.34
C PRO A 282 -10.68 -16.10 4.11
N ARG A 283 -11.99 -16.19 3.87
CA ARG A 283 -12.96 -15.36 4.59
C ARG A 283 -12.97 -15.68 6.09
N PRO A 284 -13.32 -14.72 6.96
CA PRO A 284 -13.55 -14.96 8.37
C PRO A 284 -14.53 -16.10 8.64
N ASN A 285 -14.46 -16.66 9.85
CA ASN A 285 -15.42 -17.68 10.28
C ASN A 285 -16.83 -17.09 10.43
N LYS A 286 -17.82 -17.95 10.55
CA LYS A 286 -19.23 -17.57 10.65
C LYS A 286 -19.52 -16.65 11.86
N VAL A 287 -18.82 -16.85 12.98
CA VAL A 287 -18.99 -16.04 14.20
C VAL A 287 -18.67 -14.57 13.94
N TYR A 288 -17.69 -14.28 13.08
CA TYR A 288 -17.37 -12.90 12.70
C TYR A 288 -18.58 -12.18 12.10
N TYR A 289 -19.31 -12.84 11.20
CA TYR A 289 -20.49 -12.26 10.53
C TYR A 289 -21.71 -12.20 11.44
N GLU A 290 -21.89 -13.19 12.32
CA GLU A 290 -22.96 -13.21 13.33
C GLU A 290 -22.84 -12.05 14.33
N GLN A 291 -21.62 -11.69 14.73
CA GLN A 291 -21.34 -10.58 15.64
C GLN A 291 -21.28 -9.20 14.97
N MET A 292 -21.26 -9.15 13.64
CA MET A 292 -21.10 -7.90 12.90
C MET A 292 -22.23 -6.89 13.16
N PRO A 293 -23.51 -7.26 13.24
CA PRO A 293 -24.59 -6.33 13.54
C PRO A 293 -24.43 -5.60 14.89
N GLU A 294 -23.87 -6.28 15.90
CA GLU A 294 -23.60 -5.66 17.22
C GLU A 294 -22.50 -4.60 17.15
N ARG A 295 -21.49 -4.79 16.27
CA ARG A 295 -20.37 -3.86 16.10
C ARG A 295 -20.71 -2.68 15.20
N ILE A 296 -21.45 -2.90 14.13
CA ILE A 296 -21.73 -1.93 13.07
C ILE A 296 -23.07 -1.22 13.26
N GLY A 297 -24.06 -1.92 13.85
CA GLY A 297 -25.41 -1.39 14.10
C GLY A 297 -26.20 -1.17 12.82
N ASP A 298 -27.14 -0.24 12.84
CA ASP A 298 -28.05 0.06 11.71
C ASP A 298 -27.40 0.85 10.56
N SER A 299 -26.07 0.95 10.55
CA SER A 299 -25.33 1.71 9.52
C SER A 299 -25.31 1.02 8.17
N LEU A 300 -25.65 -0.28 8.12
CA LEU A 300 -25.77 -1.09 6.90
C LEU A 300 -27.15 -1.75 6.84
N THR A 301 -27.65 -1.95 5.63
CA THR A 301 -28.92 -2.63 5.40
C THR A 301 -28.77 -4.16 5.58
N LYS A 302 -29.89 -4.86 5.83
CA LYS A 302 -29.87 -6.33 5.94
C LYS A 302 -29.36 -7.02 4.67
N GLU A 303 -29.62 -6.44 3.51
CA GLU A 303 -29.13 -6.98 2.24
C GLU A 303 -27.61 -6.79 2.11
N GLN A 304 -27.08 -5.64 2.54
CA GLN A 304 -25.62 -5.41 2.58
C GLN A 304 -24.93 -6.39 3.54
N TYR A 305 -25.48 -6.65 4.73
CA TYR A 305 -24.95 -7.65 5.65
C TYR A 305 -24.84 -9.04 4.99
N LYS A 306 -25.87 -9.45 4.23
CA LYS A 306 -25.87 -10.71 3.51
C LYS A 306 -24.82 -10.75 2.38
N GLN A 307 -24.71 -9.67 1.61
CA GLN A 307 -23.71 -9.55 0.55
C GLN A 307 -22.27 -9.57 1.11
N ILE A 308 -22.04 -8.90 2.24
CA ILE A 308 -20.78 -8.91 2.96
C ILE A 308 -20.35 -10.34 3.31
N GLU A 309 -21.24 -11.13 3.91
CA GLU A 309 -20.97 -12.53 4.23
C GLU A 309 -20.74 -13.37 2.96
N GLN A 310 -21.56 -13.18 1.91
CA GLN A 310 -21.42 -13.91 0.66
C GLN A 310 -20.09 -13.68 -0.04
N LEU A 311 -19.63 -12.43 -0.07
CA LEU A 311 -18.39 -12.05 -0.74
C LEU A 311 -17.14 -12.21 0.14
N GLY A 312 -17.31 -12.46 1.43
CA GLY A 312 -16.18 -12.63 2.36
C GLY A 312 -15.54 -11.32 2.81
N LEU A 313 -16.30 -10.20 2.76
CA LEU A 313 -15.83 -8.88 3.15
C LEU A 313 -15.60 -8.78 4.66
N LEU A 314 -14.61 -7.98 5.02
CA LEU A 314 -14.38 -7.48 6.36
C LEU A 314 -15.00 -6.09 6.50
N VAL A 315 -15.54 -5.78 7.68
CA VAL A 315 -16.17 -4.48 7.97
C VAL A 315 -15.64 -3.94 9.28
N ASP A 316 -15.24 -2.70 9.29
CA ASP A 316 -14.91 -1.96 10.50
C ASP A 316 -15.66 -0.63 10.52
N LYS A 317 -15.80 -0.06 11.71
CA LYS A 317 -16.48 1.22 11.94
C LYS A 317 -15.76 1.99 13.03
N ASP A 318 -15.48 3.24 12.78
CA ASP A 318 -15.07 4.21 13.79
C ASP A 318 -16.18 5.25 14.05
N ASP A 319 -15.87 6.30 14.76
CA ASP A 319 -16.78 7.41 15.06
C ASP A 319 -17.09 8.29 13.83
N GLN A 320 -16.33 8.13 12.74
CA GLN A 320 -16.43 8.95 11.53
C GLN A 320 -17.12 8.22 10.39
N GLY A 321 -16.94 6.90 10.24
CA GLY A 321 -17.49 6.17 9.11
C GLY A 321 -17.29 4.66 9.16
N ILE A 322 -17.52 4.03 8.01
CA ILE A 322 -17.39 2.57 7.82
C ILE A 322 -16.31 2.30 6.79
N LEU A 323 -15.54 1.25 7.03
CA LEU A 323 -14.60 0.66 6.11
C LEU A 323 -15.07 -0.75 5.73
N LEU A 324 -15.29 -0.96 4.44
CA LEU A 324 -15.47 -2.27 3.83
C LEU A 324 -14.15 -2.65 3.17
N GLN A 325 -13.62 -3.86 3.41
CA GLN A 325 -12.32 -4.26 2.89
C GLN A 325 -12.21 -5.75 2.63
N ILE A 326 -11.34 -6.12 1.70
CA ILE A 326 -10.93 -7.49 1.43
C ILE A 326 -9.50 -7.51 0.90
N PHE A 327 -8.80 -8.62 1.12
CA PHE A 327 -7.41 -8.79 0.72
C PHE A 327 -7.26 -9.92 -0.29
N THR A 328 -6.46 -9.71 -1.33
CA THR A 328 -6.06 -10.81 -2.22
C THR A 328 -5.01 -11.69 -1.53
N LYS A 329 -4.87 -12.91 -1.99
CA LYS A 329 -3.64 -13.68 -1.77
C LYS A 329 -2.45 -12.93 -2.39
N PRO A 330 -1.21 -13.30 -2.06
CA PRO A 330 -0.03 -12.71 -2.69
C PRO A 330 -0.12 -12.72 -4.22
N LEU A 331 0.36 -11.64 -4.85
CA LEU A 331 0.22 -11.41 -6.29
C LEU A 331 1.16 -12.28 -7.12
N GLY A 332 2.25 -12.77 -6.50
CA GLY A 332 3.24 -13.66 -7.10
C GLY A 332 3.40 -14.95 -6.31
N ASP A 333 4.46 -15.69 -6.61
CA ASP A 333 4.73 -17.01 -5.99
C ASP A 333 5.25 -16.90 -4.54
N ARG A 334 5.77 -15.73 -4.16
CA ARG A 334 6.24 -15.48 -2.79
C ARG A 334 5.11 -14.91 -1.93
N ALA A 335 5.10 -15.24 -0.65
CA ALA A 335 4.18 -14.67 0.34
C ALA A 335 4.59 -13.22 0.68
N THR A 336 4.49 -12.30 -0.28
CA THR A 336 4.95 -10.92 -0.16
C THR A 336 3.82 -9.94 -0.47
N VAL A 337 3.84 -9.29 -1.64
CA VAL A 337 2.95 -8.20 -2.00
C VAL A 337 1.55 -8.67 -2.37
N PHE A 338 0.51 -7.94 -1.90
CA PHE A 338 -0.90 -8.21 -2.21
C PHE A 338 -1.70 -6.92 -2.38
N PHE A 339 -2.95 -7.04 -2.85
CA PHE A 339 -3.90 -5.93 -2.92
C PHE A 339 -4.89 -5.99 -1.76
N GLU A 340 -5.32 -4.82 -1.35
CA GLU A 340 -6.52 -4.57 -0.59
C GLU A 340 -7.52 -3.84 -1.50
N ILE A 341 -8.78 -4.27 -1.51
CA ILE A 341 -9.88 -3.55 -2.16
C ILE A 341 -10.74 -2.96 -1.06
N ILE A 342 -10.98 -1.66 -1.12
CA ILE A 342 -11.73 -0.96 -0.07
C ILE A 342 -12.83 -0.06 -0.62
N GLU A 343 -13.89 0.07 0.19
CA GLU A 343 -14.84 1.16 0.12
C GLU A 343 -14.95 1.83 1.48
N ARG A 344 -14.93 3.16 1.49
CA ARG A 344 -15.12 3.99 2.68
C ARG A 344 -16.49 4.65 2.59
N VAL A 345 -17.30 4.54 3.64
CA VAL A 345 -18.66 5.10 3.69
C VAL A 345 -18.74 6.14 4.80
N GLY A 346 -19.21 7.35 4.46
CA GLY A 346 -19.33 8.46 5.40
C GLY A 346 -18.25 9.53 5.22
N CYS A 347 -18.08 10.38 6.24
CA CYS A 347 -17.05 11.43 6.34
C CYS A 347 -17.03 12.42 5.17
N MET A 348 -18.16 12.71 4.57
CA MET A 348 -18.25 13.68 3.49
C MET A 348 -18.05 15.10 4.03
N LYS A 349 -17.12 15.84 3.44
CA LYS A 349 -16.83 17.24 3.77
C LYS A 349 -17.05 18.11 2.52
N ASP A 350 -17.61 19.29 2.72
CA ASP A 350 -17.66 20.30 1.65
C ASP A 350 -16.31 21.03 1.59
N ILE A 351 -15.61 20.84 0.49
CA ILE A 351 -14.35 21.51 0.20
C ILE A 351 -14.56 22.39 -1.03
N ALA A 352 -14.71 23.69 -0.81
CA ALA A 352 -14.92 24.69 -1.86
C ALA A 352 -16.12 24.39 -2.79
N GLY A 353 -17.25 23.90 -2.21
CA GLY A 353 -18.48 23.60 -2.94
C GLY A 353 -18.51 22.22 -3.59
N ARG A 354 -17.53 21.36 -3.29
CA ARG A 354 -17.51 19.94 -3.70
C ARG A 354 -17.55 19.06 -2.45
N LEU A 355 -18.44 18.05 -2.49
CA LEU A 355 -18.45 17.02 -1.45
C LEU A 355 -17.29 16.04 -1.71
N GLU A 356 -16.30 16.06 -0.83
CA GLU A 356 -15.16 15.15 -0.87
C GLU A 356 -15.12 14.28 0.39
N GLN A 357 -14.73 13.02 0.24
CA GLN A 357 -14.58 12.13 1.38
C GLN A 357 -13.27 12.40 2.09
N ALA A 358 -13.34 12.60 3.41
CA ALA A 358 -12.15 12.75 4.22
C ALA A 358 -11.26 11.51 4.12
N ALA A 359 -9.95 11.72 4.06
CA ALA A 359 -8.97 10.66 4.04
C ALA A 359 -9.04 9.81 5.34
N GLY A 360 -8.83 8.51 5.21
CA GLY A 360 -8.83 7.60 6.35
C GLY A 360 -10.21 7.42 7.02
N CYS A 361 -11.31 7.83 6.37
CA CYS A 361 -12.68 7.61 6.87
C CYS A 361 -12.93 6.14 7.22
N GLY A 362 -13.46 5.85 8.42
CA GLY A 362 -13.64 4.48 8.92
C GLY A 362 -12.33 3.81 9.36
N GLY A 363 -11.25 4.58 9.49
CA GLY A 363 -9.96 4.12 10.01
C GLY A 363 -9.18 3.20 9.05
N PHE A 364 -8.40 2.29 9.64
CA PHE A 364 -7.56 1.30 8.96
C PHE A 364 -7.96 -0.14 9.31
N GLY A 365 -9.21 -0.37 9.68
CA GLY A 365 -9.71 -1.71 9.97
C GLY A 365 -9.19 -2.30 11.30
N LYS A 366 -9.01 -1.47 12.34
CA LYS A 366 -8.55 -1.95 13.67
C LYS A 366 -9.35 -3.15 14.16
N GLY A 367 -10.68 -3.11 14.05
CA GLY A 367 -11.56 -4.19 14.45
C GLY A 367 -11.45 -5.46 13.61
N ASN A 368 -10.78 -5.39 12.45
CA ASN A 368 -10.58 -6.49 11.52
C ASN A 368 -9.18 -7.13 11.62
N PHE A 369 -8.22 -6.50 12.34
CA PHE A 369 -6.84 -7.01 12.37
C PHE A 369 -6.75 -8.45 12.83
N SER A 370 -7.46 -8.85 13.88
CA SER A 370 -7.40 -10.23 14.37
C SER A 370 -7.95 -11.24 13.35
N ALA A 371 -8.99 -10.87 12.60
CA ALA A 371 -9.55 -11.71 11.54
C ALA A 371 -8.60 -11.78 10.32
N LEU A 372 -8.00 -10.66 9.93
CA LEU A 372 -6.98 -10.60 8.87
C LEU A 372 -5.75 -11.42 9.24
N PHE A 373 -5.18 -11.22 10.45
CA PHE A 373 -4.04 -12.00 10.92
C PHE A 373 -4.29 -13.48 10.87
N LYS A 374 -5.45 -13.92 11.35
CA LYS A 374 -5.82 -15.32 11.32
C LYS A 374 -5.91 -15.85 9.88
N SER A 375 -6.47 -15.10 8.96
CA SER A 375 -6.57 -15.48 7.54
C SER A 375 -5.18 -15.64 6.90
N ILE A 376 -4.26 -14.71 7.18
CA ILE A 376 -2.87 -14.78 6.69
C ILE A 376 -2.14 -15.96 7.33
N GLU A 377 -2.25 -16.14 8.65
CA GLU A 377 -1.65 -17.27 9.36
C GLU A 377 -2.13 -18.63 8.85
N ASP A 378 -3.42 -18.75 8.54
CA ASP A 378 -4.00 -19.98 7.99
C ASP A 378 -3.54 -20.20 6.55
N TYR A 379 -3.35 -19.14 5.78
CA TYR A 379 -2.74 -19.23 4.44
C TYR A 379 -1.26 -19.62 4.51
N GLU A 380 -0.44 -18.97 5.36
CA GLU A 380 0.98 -19.30 5.54
C GLU A 380 1.17 -20.76 5.99
N LYS A 381 0.32 -21.26 6.88
CA LYS A 381 0.32 -22.69 7.27
C LYS A 381 0.09 -23.63 6.08
N SER A 382 -0.79 -23.25 5.15
CA SER A 382 -1.06 -24.04 3.96
C SER A 382 0.14 -24.13 3.02
N LEU A 383 1.04 -23.17 3.10
CA LEU A 383 2.29 -23.09 2.32
C LEU A 383 3.49 -23.72 3.04
N ASN A 384 3.37 -24.10 4.31
CA ASN A 384 4.50 -24.53 5.18
C ASN A 384 5.63 -23.48 5.31
N VAL A 385 5.30 -22.20 5.36
CA VAL A 385 6.21 -21.05 5.56
C VAL A 385 5.98 -20.35 6.89
#